data_6f901add03b2e4f3b4f5f98de7c638eb
#
_entry.id   6f901add03b2e4f3b4f5f98de7c638eb
#
_cell.length_a   1.000
_cell.length_b   1.000
_cell.length_c   1.000
_cell.angle_alpha   90.00
_cell.angle_beta   90.00
_cell.angle_gamma   90.00
#
_symmetry.space_group_name_H-M   'P 1'
#
loop_
_entity.id
_entity.type
_entity.pdbx_description
1 polymer ?
#
loop_
_entity_poly.entity_id
_entity_poly.type
_entity_poly.pdbx_seq_one_letter_code
_entity_poly.pdbx_strand_id
1 'polypeptide(L)'
;MKHIVESVEEMYHAKEPFGEVIVDEVLNILRHYKLIYPEDVALLMDVKVRDLRSAWFMLTGTRLIDVITEWRLMQAQDAIRKKMDNLLPDKPGKPAIRTILSEVANRCGWRTERVMSNVFERYCGCTVIEWVNKTISRPS
;
A
#
# COMPACT_ATOMS: atom_id res chain seq x y z
N MET A 1 -13.26 -4.58 6.69
CA MET A 1 -12.84 -3.17 6.73
C MET A 1 -12.53 -2.67 5.34
N LYS A 2 -13.13 -1.57 4.93
CA LYS A 2 -12.83 -0.95 3.64
C LYS A 2 -11.49 -0.28 3.66
N HIS A 3 -10.72 -0.47 2.61
CA HIS A 3 -9.47 0.23 2.44
C HIS A 3 -9.71 1.69 2.05
N ILE A 4 -8.80 2.56 2.43
CA ILE A 4 -8.89 3.99 2.10
C ILE A 4 -8.99 4.19 0.59
N VAL A 5 -8.22 3.42 -0.20
CA VAL A 5 -8.25 3.50 -1.65
C VAL A 5 -9.63 3.20 -2.21
N GLU A 6 -10.30 2.16 -1.73
CA GLU A 6 -11.66 1.82 -2.14
C GLU A 6 -12.66 2.90 -1.76
N SER A 7 -12.52 3.46 -0.55
CA SER A 7 -13.38 4.55 -0.08
C SER A 7 -13.21 5.80 -0.92
N VAL A 8 -11.98 6.11 -1.33
CA VAL A 8 -11.70 7.25 -2.19
C VAL A 8 -12.32 7.05 -3.57
N GLU A 9 -12.19 5.86 -4.15
CA GLU A 9 -12.80 5.55 -5.44
C GLU A 9 -14.32 5.68 -5.40
N GLU A 10 -14.95 5.23 -4.32
CA GLU A 10 -16.39 5.37 -4.15
C GLU A 10 -16.84 6.83 -4.02
N MET A 11 -16.14 7.60 -3.19
CA MET A 11 -16.44 9.01 -3.00
C MET A 11 -16.25 9.79 -4.29
N TYR A 12 -15.25 9.43 -5.04
CA TYR A 12 -14.90 10.01 -6.29
C TYR A 12 -16.01 9.91 -7.35
N HIS A 13 -16.62 8.75 -7.47
CA HIS A 13 -17.72 8.56 -8.44
C HIS A 13 -18.96 9.39 -8.15
N ALA A 14 -19.08 9.94 -6.95
CA ALA A 14 -20.19 10.78 -6.55
C ALA A 14 -19.91 12.27 -6.69
N LYS A 15 -18.71 12.66 -7.17
CA LYS A 15 -18.28 14.05 -7.22
C LYS A 15 -18.07 14.59 -8.63
N GLU A 16 -17.82 15.89 -8.72
CA GLU A 16 -17.69 16.61 -10.00
C GLU A 16 -16.51 16.10 -10.86
N PRO A 17 -16.60 16.28 -12.19
CA PRO A 17 -15.57 15.80 -13.14
C PRO A 17 -14.14 16.23 -12.84
N PHE A 18 -13.95 17.35 -12.20
CA PHE A 18 -12.63 17.85 -11.83
C PHE A 18 -11.90 16.94 -10.83
N GLY A 19 -12.63 16.46 -9.84
CA GLY A 19 -12.07 15.55 -8.85
C GLY A 19 -11.65 14.23 -9.47
N GLU A 20 -12.39 13.81 -10.49
CA GLU A 20 -12.11 12.57 -11.22
C GLU A 20 -10.72 12.55 -11.81
N VAL A 21 -10.32 13.61 -12.48
CA VAL A 21 -9.03 13.67 -13.17
C VAL A 21 -7.88 13.52 -12.20
N ILE A 22 -7.92 14.22 -11.07
CA ILE A 22 -6.83 14.18 -10.07
C ILE A 22 -6.77 12.81 -9.40
N VAL A 23 -7.90 12.28 -8.95
CA VAL A 23 -7.93 10.99 -8.26
C VAL A 23 -7.51 9.87 -9.20
N ASP A 24 -8.04 9.84 -10.43
CA ASP A 24 -7.66 8.84 -11.42
C ASP A 24 -6.18 8.89 -11.74
N GLU A 25 -5.62 10.08 -11.90
CA GLU A 25 -4.21 10.24 -12.22
C GLU A 25 -3.31 9.75 -11.09
N VAL A 26 -3.65 10.09 -9.84
CA VAL A 26 -2.90 9.61 -8.68
C VAL A 26 -2.97 8.08 -8.58
N LEU A 27 -4.16 7.51 -8.68
CA LEU A 27 -4.33 6.06 -8.59
C LEU A 27 -3.62 5.35 -9.75
N ASN A 28 -3.65 5.91 -10.93
CA ASN A 28 -2.93 5.37 -12.07
C ASN A 28 -1.42 5.37 -11.85
N ILE A 29 -0.88 6.44 -11.29
CA ILE A 29 0.52 6.53 -10.92
C ILE A 29 0.87 5.46 -9.88
N LEU A 30 0.06 5.30 -8.85
CA LEU A 30 0.29 4.30 -7.82
C LEU A 30 0.28 2.87 -8.37
N ARG A 31 -0.52 2.60 -9.40
CA ARG A 31 -0.58 1.29 -10.05
C ARG A 31 0.66 0.98 -10.88
N HIS A 32 1.27 2.00 -11.47
CA HIS A 32 2.38 1.81 -12.42
C HIS A 32 3.76 2.08 -11.84
N TYR A 33 3.84 2.80 -10.73
CA TYR A 33 5.12 3.21 -10.13
C TYR A 33 5.18 2.79 -8.67
N LYS A 34 6.38 2.43 -8.22
CA LYS A 34 6.62 2.06 -6.82
C LYS A 34 6.95 3.31 -6.00
N LEU A 35 6.06 4.28 -6.00
CA LEU A 35 6.29 5.53 -5.30
C LEU A 35 5.84 5.47 -3.85
N ILE A 36 6.56 6.18 -3.01
CA ILE A 36 6.43 6.13 -1.57
C ILE A 36 5.91 7.44 -1.00
N TYR A 37 6.26 8.53 -1.64
CA TYR A 37 6.03 9.86 -1.10
C TYR A 37 5.14 10.68 -2.02
N PRO A 38 4.29 11.55 -1.43
CA PRO A 38 3.51 12.50 -2.21
C PRO A 38 4.36 13.37 -3.14
N GLU A 39 5.61 13.66 -2.73
CA GLU A 39 6.55 14.45 -3.53
C GLU A 39 6.81 13.80 -4.89
N ASP A 40 6.97 12.49 -4.92
CA ASP A 40 7.22 11.75 -6.15
C ASP A 40 6.01 11.75 -7.07
N VAL A 41 4.83 11.60 -6.49
CA VAL A 41 3.57 11.66 -7.24
C VAL A 41 3.40 13.04 -7.87
N ALA A 42 3.63 14.08 -7.08
CA ALA A 42 3.54 15.46 -7.55
C ALA A 42 4.52 15.73 -8.69
N LEU A 43 5.74 15.19 -8.59
CA LEU A 43 6.74 15.34 -9.62
C LEU A 43 6.28 14.72 -10.95
N LEU A 44 5.70 13.53 -10.90
CA LEU A 44 5.18 12.88 -12.11
C LEU A 44 3.97 13.60 -12.69
N MET A 45 3.19 14.26 -11.86
CA MET A 45 2.05 15.04 -12.30
C MET A 45 2.41 16.45 -12.73
N ASP A 46 3.68 16.85 -12.55
CA ASP A 46 4.17 18.20 -12.83
C ASP A 46 3.39 19.28 -12.06
N VAL A 47 3.17 19.03 -10.78
CA VAL A 47 2.50 19.97 -9.87
C VAL A 47 3.30 20.09 -8.59
N LYS A 48 3.02 21.13 -7.81
CA LYS A 48 3.64 21.32 -6.51
C LYS A 48 3.01 20.35 -5.50
N VAL A 49 3.83 19.71 -4.70
CA VAL A 49 3.33 18.72 -3.71
C VAL A 49 2.34 19.35 -2.74
N ARG A 50 2.56 20.60 -2.34
CA ARG A 50 1.64 21.29 -1.43
C ARG A 50 0.25 21.44 -2.05
N ASP A 51 0.20 21.81 -3.32
CA ASP A 51 -1.06 21.98 -4.03
C ASP A 51 -1.76 20.63 -4.22
N LEU A 52 -1.00 19.59 -4.53
CA LEU A 52 -1.54 18.24 -4.67
C LEU A 52 -2.13 17.73 -3.34
N ARG A 53 -1.41 17.92 -2.25
CA ARG A 53 -1.90 17.50 -0.92
C ARG A 53 -3.19 18.22 -0.55
N SER A 54 -3.25 19.52 -0.79
CA SER A 54 -4.44 20.32 -0.49
C SER A 54 -5.63 19.91 -1.34
N ALA A 55 -5.42 19.77 -2.64
CA ALA A 55 -6.48 19.35 -3.56
C ALA A 55 -6.99 17.96 -3.20
N TRP A 56 -6.09 17.02 -2.93
CA TRP A 56 -6.46 15.67 -2.54
C TRP A 56 -7.32 15.66 -1.27
N PHE A 57 -6.87 16.38 -0.24
CA PHE A 57 -7.62 16.46 1.02
C PHE A 57 -9.00 17.07 0.83
N MET A 58 -9.10 18.14 0.05
CA MET A 58 -10.39 18.80 -0.22
C MET A 58 -11.35 17.89 -0.99
N LEU A 59 -10.83 17.07 -1.90
CA LEU A 59 -11.66 16.21 -2.74
C LEU A 59 -12.06 14.91 -2.04
N THR A 60 -11.19 14.35 -1.21
CA THR A 60 -11.39 13.02 -0.65
C THR A 60 -11.58 12.99 0.87
N GLY A 61 -11.21 14.04 1.56
CA GLY A 61 -11.22 14.07 3.03
C GLY A 61 -10.12 13.23 3.66
N THR A 62 -9.18 12.70 2.87
CA THR A 62 -8.07 11.87 3.35
C THR A 62 -6.74 12.52 2.99
N ARG A 63 -5.69 12.13 3.72
CA ARG A 63 -4.34 12.58 3.39
C ARG A 63 -3.75 11.68 2.32
N LEU A 64 -3.08 12.30 1.35
CA LEU A 64 -2.48 11.55 0.25
C LEU A 64 -1.45 10.53 0.74
N ILE A 65 -0.65 10.87 1.75
CA ILE A 65 0.33 9.93 2.31
C ILE A 65 -0.32 8.66 2.85
N ASP A 66 -1.49 8.76 3.45
CA ASP A 66 -2.20 7.60 3.98
C ASP A 66 -2.69 6.68 2.86
N VAL A 67 -3.17 7.25 1.77
CA VAL A 67 -3.60 6.49 0.60
C VAL A 67 -2.42 5.75 -0.02
N ILE A 68 -1.30 6.44 -0.20
CA ILE A 68 -0.08 5.83 -0.74
C ILE A 68 0.40 4.68 0.15
N THR A 69 0.43 4.91 1.46
CA THR A 69 0.88 3.90 2.41
C THR A 69 -0.01 2.67 2.39
N GLU A 70 -1.32 2.88 2.38
CA GLU A 70 -2.28 1.77 2.32
C GLU A 70 -2.19 1.00 1.00
N TRP A 71 -2.02 1.69 -0.11
CA TRP A 71 -1.82 1.05 -1.40
C TRP A 71 -0.60 0.12 -1.38
N ARG A 72 0.51 0.61 -0.85
CA ARG A 72 1.73 -0.18 -0.73
C ARG A 72 1.55 -1.37 0.20
N LEU A 73 0.82 -1.16 1.28
CA LEU A 73 0.51 -2.23 2.23
C LEU A 73 -0.29 -3.35 1.56
N MET A 74 -1.28 -2.99 0.77
CA MET A 74 -2.07 -3.96 0.01
C MET A 74 -1.20 -4.74 -0.98
N GLN A 75 -0.29 -4.06 -1.66
CA GLN A 75 0.66 -4.70 -2.57
C GLN A 75 1.60 -5.65 -1.83
N ALA A 76 2.07 -5.26 -0.66
CA ALA A 76 2.93 -6.11 0.16
C ALA A 76 2.19 -7.37 0.62
N GLN A 77 0.97 -7.21 1.09
CA GLN A 77 0.15 -8.34 1.51
C GLN A 77 -0.07 -9.34 0.37
N ASP A 78 -0.39 -8.83 -0.82
CA ASP A 78 -0.58 -9.66 -2.00
C ASP A 78 0.71 -10.37 -2.41
N ALA A 79 1.82 -9.66 -2.41
CA ALA A 79 3.12 -10.23 -2.75
C ALA A 79 3.55 -11.32 -1.76
N ILE A 80 3.31 -11.11 -0.47
CA ILE A 80 3.60 -12.11 0.56
C ILE A 80 2.77 -13.36 0.33
N ARG A 81 1.48 -13.21 0.10
CA ARG A 81 0.58 -14.34 -0.16
C ARG A 81 1.06 -15.17 -1.35
N LYS A 82 1.38 -14.51 -2.45
CA LYS A 82 1.85 -15.19 -3.67
C LYS A 82 3.15 -15.95 -3.43
N LYS A 83 4.11 -15.33 -2.74
CA LYS A 83 5.38 -15.98 -2.45
C LYS A 83 5.22 -17.17 -1.50
N MET A 84 4.35 -17.04 -0.51
CA MET A 84 4.07 -18.14 0.42
C MET A 84 3.37 -19.29 -0.26
N ASP A 85 2.41 -19.01 -1.12
CA ASP A 85 1.68 -20.03 -1.88
C ASP A 85 2.63 -20.83 -2.78
N ASN A 86 3.63 -20.17 -3.36
CA ASN A 86 4.62 -20.84 -4.21
C ASN A 86 5.53 -21.78 -3.43
N LEU A 87 5.62 -21.65 -2.12
CA LEU A 87 6.44 -22.51 -1.27
C LEU A 87 5.67 -23.70 -0.69
N LEU A 88 4.36 -23.71 -0.86
CA LEU A 88 3.54 -24.84 -0.40
C LEU A 88 3.74 -26.04 -1.32
N PRO A 89 3.68 -27.29 -0.82
CA PRO A 89 3.24 -27.66 0.52
C PRO A 89 4.29 -27.59 1.61
N ASP A 90 5.55 -27.32 1.27
CA ASP A 90 6.62 -27.24 2.25
C ASP A 90 6.50 -25.93 3.02
N LYS A 91 6.23 -26.01 4.31
CA LYS A 91 6.17 -24.83 5.15
C LYS A 91 7.56 -24.21 5.24
N PRO A 92 7.74 -22.95 4.84
CA PRO A 92 9.05 -22.32 4.97
C PRO A 92 9.42 -22.14 6.44
N GLY A 93 10.68 -22.39 6.76
CA GLY A 93 11.22 -22.09 8.07
C GLY A 93 11.34 -20.59 8.28
N LYS A 94 11.62 -20.17 9.52
CA LYS A 94 11.78 -18.76 9.85
C LYS A 94 12.78 -18.02 8.96
N PRO A 95 13.97 -18.60 8.61
CA PRO A 95 14.90 -17.89 7.73
C PRO A 95 14.33 -17.62 6.35
N ALA A 96 13.57 -18.56 5.78
CA ALA A 96 12.93 -18.36 4.47
C ALA A 96 11.86 -17.26 4.53
N ILE A 97 11.09 -17.21 5.61
CA ILE A 97 10.09 -16.17 5.81
C ILE A 97 10.77 -14.79 5.83
N ARG A 98 11.85 -14.64 6.59
CA ARG A 98 12.57 -13.37 6.68
C ARG A 98 13.12 -12.91 5.34
N THR A 99 13.63 -13.84 4.54
CA THR A 99 14.11 -13.54 3.20
C THR A 99 12.98 -13.01 2.32
N ILE A 100 11.83 -13.67 2.36
CA ILE A 100 10.65 -13.25 1.61
C ILE A 100 10.21 -11.86 2.05
N LEU A 101 10.14 -11.61 3.35
CA LEU A 101 9.70 -10.33 3.86
C LEU A 101 10.66 -9.19 3.51
N SER A 102 11.97 -9.45 3.53
CA SER A 102 12.96 -8.47 3.10
C SER A 102 12.82 -8.14 1.62
N GLU A 103 12.63 -9.15 0.78
CA GLU A 103 12.40 -8.93 -0.65
C GLU A 103 11.14 -8.12 -0.92
N VAL A 104 10.04 -8.47 -0.26
CA VAL A 104 8.78 -7.76 -0.41
C VAL A 104 8.91 -6.31 0.06
N ALA A 105 9.57 -6.08 1.19
CA ALA A 105 9.77 -4.74 1.70
C ALA A 105 10.49 -3.86 0.66
N ASN A 106 11.57 -4.38 0.09
CA ASN A 106 12.33 -3.67 -0.94
C ASN A 106 11.50 -3.41 -2.20
N ARG A 107 10.75 -4.40 -2.65
CA ARG A 107 9.90 -4.27 -3.85
C ARG A 107 8.79 -3.26 -3.68
N CYS A 108 8.29 -3.13 -2.46
CA CYS A 108 7.20 -2.19 -2.16
C CYS A 108 7.72 -0.81 -1.73
N GLY A 109 9.03 -0.61 -1.75
CA GLY A 109 9.65 0.68 -1.53
C GLY A 109 10.07 0.98 -0.09
N TRP A 110 9.98 0.02 0.82
CA TRP A 110 10.51 0.20 2.17
C TRP A 110 11.97 -0.24 2.22
N ARG A 111 12.76 0.44 3.05
CA ARG A 111 14.18 0.14 3.19
C ARG A 111 14.45 -1.24 3.78
N THR A 112 13.67 -1.62 4.77
CA THR A 112 13.90 -2.85 5.54
C THR A 112 12.57 -3.49 5.88
N GLU A 113 12.64 -4.78 6.25
CA GLU A 113 11.51 -5.51 6.80
C GLU A 113 10.97 -4.81 8.05
N ARG A 114 11.84 -4.26 8.88
CA ARG A 114 11.44 -3.59 10.11
C ARG A 114 10.56 -2.39 9.85
N VAL A 115 10.92 -1.58 8.85
CA VAL A 115 10.10 -0.41 8.47
C VAL A 115 8.73 -0.89 7.98
N MET A 116 8.70 -1.93 7.14
CA MET A 116 7.45 -2.52 6.68
C MET A 116 6.62 -3.02 7.86
N SER A 117 7.24 -3.72 8.81
CA SER A 117 6.55 -4.25 9.99
C SER A 117 5.92 -3.14 10.84
N ASN A 118 6.62 -2.02 10.98
CA ASN A 118 6.09 -0.87 11.71
C ASN A 118 4.83 -0.30 11.03
N VAL A 119 4.82 -0.31 9.70
CA VAL A 119 3.64 0.12 8.94
C VAL A 119 2.49 -0.86 9.15
N PHE A 120 2.76 -2.18 9.13
CA PHE A 120 1.75 -3.20 9.44
C PHE A 120 1.14 -2.98 10.83
N GLU A 121 1.96 -2.73 11.84
CA GLU A 121 1.45 -2.46 13.18
C GLU A 121 0.51 -1.26 13.22
N ARG A 122 0.89 -0.20 12.53
CA ARG A 122 0.10 1.04 12.52
C ARG A 122 -1.25 0.87 11.84
N TYR A 123 -1.29 0.16 10.71
CA TYR A 123 -2.49 0.07 9.88
C TYR A 123 -3.27 -1.24 10.06
N CYS A 124 -2.61 -2.32 10.45
CA CYS A 124 -3.24 -3.63 10.60
C CYS A 124 -3.39 -4.06 12.05
N GLY A 125 -2.75 -3.36 12.98
CA GLY A 125 -2.79 -3.71 14.40
C GLY A 125 -1.91 -4.89 14.79
N CYS A 126 -1.06 -5.39 13.87
CA CYS A 126 -0.16 -6.50 14.14
C CYS A 126 1.11 -6.36 13.30
N THR A 127 2.18 -7.02 13.73
CA THR A 127 3.42 -7.06 12.95
C THR A 127 3.20 -7.88 11.69
N VAL A 128 4.13 -7.73 10.72
CA VAL A 128 4.04 -8.50 9.48
C VAL A 128 4.12 -10.01 9.75
N ILE A 129 4.94 -10.43 10.70
CA ILE A 129 5.04 -11.86 11.06
C ILE A 129 3.74 -12.35 11.70
N GLU A 130 3.15 -11.57 12.59
CA GLU A 130 1.85 -11.90 13.16
C GLU A 130 0.77 -12.00 12.09
N TRP A 131 0.79 -11.07 11.14
CA TRP A 131 -0.14 -11.08 10.03
C TRP A 131 0.03 -12.34 9.16
N VAL A 132 1.28 -12.71 8.86
CA VAL A 132 1.59 -13.93 8.11
C VAL A 132 1.04 -15.14 8.83
N ASN A 133 1.29 -15.24 10.12
CA ASN A 133 0.81 -16.38 10.92
C ASN A 133 -0.71 -16.47 10.94
N LYS A 134 -1.39 -15.35 11.07
CA LYS A 134 -2.86 -15.31 11.07
C LYS A 134 -3.47 -15.67 9.72
N THR A 135 -2.83 -15.23 8.64
CA THR A 135 -3.40 -15.34 7.30
C THR A 135 -3.05 -16.65 6.61
N ILE A 136 -1.82 -17.12 6.79
CA ILE A 136 -1.25 -18.21 6.01
C ILE A 136 -1.22 -19.52 6.78
N SER A 137 -1.04 -19.46 8.09
CA SER A 137 -0.98 -20.66 8.95
C SER A 137 -2.34 -21.21 9.33
N ARG A 138 -3.41 -20.51 9.01
CA ARG A 138 -4.75 -21.01 9.33
C ARG A 138 -5.10 -22.16 8.41
N PRO A 139 -5.48 -23.33 8.99
CA PRO A 139 -6.14 -24.35 8.19
C PRO A 139 -7.43 -23.74 7.65
N SER A 140 -7.58 -23.81 6.38
CA SER A 140 -8.79 -23.31 5.72
C SER A 140 -10.00 -24.09 6.16
#